data_eb2ef74caf4461d9cc746596953a9e59
#
_entry.id   eb2ef74caf4461d9cc746596953a9e59
#
_cell.length_a   1.000
_cell.length_b   1.000
_cell.length_c   1.000
_cell.angle_alpha   90.00
_cell.angle_beta   90.00
_cell.angle_gamma   90.00
#
_symmetry.space_group_name_H-M   'P 1'
#
loop_
_entity.id
_entity.type
_entity.pdbx_description
1 polymer ?
#
loop_
_entity_poly.entity_id
_entity_poly.type
_entity_poly.pdbx_seq_one_letter_code
_entity_poly.pdbx_strand_id
1 'polypeptide(L)'
;NPVAASGMDLAWDNQYWSLWITNNGGGTIKDVWTASTYAASGLYISETKTPGRIYAMSLEHHVRTEARFHNVANWKIYAFQFEEEGREGPDCYMAEMSNCQNIEMVNVWMYRVIRAFMPKRIGFRIWDCKNITFRNMHNYTQILPVIEFPIYDMNKKLPVYSWDFARLTVSGSEKNLRPSCTVMDKPVKLATGFELASGATTDSKGNIYFCENRLKKIYRWSADTEQITLIADYPWKPFTLATDTQDNLLVIFRYDPQPGYLVNGKQETAVRLPDD
;
A
#
# COMPACT_ATOMS: atom_id res chain seq x y z
N ASN A 1 19.84 -7.09 -10.42
CA ASN A 1 21.17 -7.32 -9.96
C ASN A 1 21.27 -8.69 -9.29
N PRO A 2 22.11 -9.63 -9.79
CA PRO A 2 22.24 -10.96 -9.19
C PRO A 2 22.72 -10.92 -7.74
N VAL A 3 23.47 -9.92 -7.36
CA VAL A 3 23.93 -9.74 -5.98
C VAL A 3 22.77 -9.59 -5.02
N ALA A 4 21.88 -8.69 -5.30
CA ALA A 4 20.70 -8.49 -4.46
C ALA A 4 19.84 -9.76 -4.46
N ALA A 5 19.61 -10.36 -5.61
CA ALA A 5 18.80 -11.57 -5.72
C ALA A 5 19.42 -12.79 -5.02
N SER A 6 20.74 -12.94 -5.08
CA SER A 6 21.43 -14.05 -4.42
C SER A 6 21.76 -13.78 -2.96
N GLY A 7 21.82 -12.52 -2.57
CA GLY A 7 22.26 -12.11 -1.24
C GLY A 7 23.70 -12.48 -0.90
N MET A 8 24.51 -12.82 -1.89
CA MET A 8 25.81 -13.42 -1.67
C MET A 8 26.98 -12.46 -1.83
N ASP A 9 26.83 -11.38 -2.59
CA ASP A 9 27.95 -10.45 -2.80
C ASP A 9 27.90 -9.30 -1.79
N LEU A 10 28.61 -9.47 -0.71
CA LEU A 10 28.67 -8.49 0.38
C LEU A 10 29.33 -7.18 -0.03
N ALA A 11 29.95 -7.07 -1.19
CA ALA A 11 30.55 -5.83 -1.67
C ALA A 11 29.48 -4.74 -1.87
N TRP A 12 28.28 -5.13 -2.21
CA TRP A 12 27.16 -4.19 -2.35
C TRP A 12 26.63 -3.67 -1.01
N ASP A 13 26.83 -4.40 0.07
CA ASP A 13 26.44 -3.97 1.40
C ASP A 13 27.31 -2.80 1.91
N ASN A 14 28.45 -2.57 1.31
CA ASN A 14 29.32 -1.45 1.62
C ASN A 14 28.92 -0.17 0.89
N GLN A 15 27.95 -0.24 0.00
CA GLN A 15 27.41 0.95 -0.62
C GLN A 15 26.50 1.67 0.38
N TYR A 16 26.67 2.97 0.46
CA TYR A 16 25.95 3.83 1.37
C TYR A 16 24.51 4.05 0.89
N TRP A 17 23.98 5.19 1.15
CA TRP A 17 22.63 5.61 0.88
C TRP A 17 22.59 6.43 -0.41
N SER A 18 21.53 6.32 -1.19
CA SER A 18 21.34 7.21 -2.34
C SER A 18 21.13 8.64 -1.89
N LEU A 19 20.38 8.84 -0.79
CA LEU A 19 20.21 10.12 -0.13
C LEU A 19 20.31 9.92 1.39
N TRP A 20 21.19 10.69 2.04
CA TRP A 20 21.36 10.67 3.49
C TRP A 20 21.19 12.06 4.10
N ILE A 21 20.27 12.16 5.06
CA ILE A 21 20.00 13.36 5.84
C ILE A 21 20.33 13.04 7.29
N THR A 22 21.24 13.79 7.87
CA THR A 22 21.74 13.54 9.22
C THR A 22 22.14 14.85 9.93
N ASN A 23 22.67 14.76 11.14
CA ASN A 23 23.21 15.90 11.89
C ASN A 23 22.22 17.06 12.04
N ASN A 24 20.99 16.74 12.48
CA ASN A 24 19.90 17.71 12.58
C ASN A 24 19.52 18.36 11.24
N GLY A 25 19.82 17.75 10.11
CA GLY A 25 19.32 18.17 8.81
C GLY A 25 17.80 18.07 8.76
N GLY A 26 17.17 19.00 8.07
CA GLY A 26 15.71 19.07 7.89
C GLY A 26 15.37 19.84 6.62
N GLY A 27 14.17 20.41 6.56
CA GLY A 27 13.72 21.21 5.43
C GLY A 27 12.75 20.47 4.52
N THR A 28 12.75 20.79 3.23
CA THR A 28 11.79 20.26 2.26
C THR A 28 12.50 19.54 1.13
N ILE A 29 12.04 18.30 0.86
CA ILE A 29 12.46 17.49 -0.27
C ILE A 29 11.23 17.30 -1.13
N LYS A 30 11.40 17.43 -2.43
CA LYS A 30 10.28 17.37 -3.37
C LYS A 30 10.70 16.70 -4.68
N ASP A 31 9.80 15.85 -5.22
CA ASP A 31 9.92 15.26 -6.55
C ASP A 31 11.26 14.51 -6.76
N VAL A 32 11.61 13.62 -5.81
CA VAL A 32 12.83 12.82 -5.87
C VAL A 32 12.49 11.37 -6.19
N TRP A 33 13.20 10.84 -7.14
CA TRP A 33 13.16 9.43 -7.50
C TRP A 33 14.57 8.84 -7.48
N THR A 34 14.74 7.75 -6.72
CA THR A 34 15.96 6.96 -6.76
C THR A 34 15.62 5.54 -7.16
N ALA A 35 16.24 5.06 -8.22
CA ALA A 35 15.96 3.72 -8.73
C ALA A 35 17.25 3.02 -9.13
N SER A 36 17.34 1.72 -8.83
CA SER A 36 18.42 0.84 -9.26
C SER A 36 19.84 1.37 -8.97
N THR A 37 19.99 2.12 -7.89
CA THR A 37 21.32 2.63 -7.48
C THR A 37 22.14 1.58 -6.77
N TYR A 38 21.50 0.50 -6.33
CA TYR A 38 22.09 -0.59 -5.55
C TYR A 38 22.73 -0.13 -4.23
N ALA A 39 22.37 1.00 -3.74
CA ALA A 39 22.71 1.45 -2.40
C ALA A 39 22.04 0.56 -1.34
N ALA A 40 22.57 0.56 -0.14
CA ALA A 40 21.95 -0.16 0.98
C ALA A 40 20.53 0.35 1.28
N SER A 41 20.32 1.65 1.13
CA SER A 41 18.97 2.26 1.18
C SER A 41 18.86 3.41 0.19
N GLY A 42 17.67 3.63 -0.36
CA GLY A 42 17.38 4.78 -1.21
C GLY A 42 17.38 6.07 -0.41
N LEU A 43 16.70 6.07 0.73
CA LEU A 43 16.69 7.18 1.67
C LEU A 43 17.13 6.71 3.05
N TYR A 44 18.04 7.45 3.66
CA TYR A 44 18.35 7.33 5.07
C TYR A 44 18.21 8.69 5.76
N ILE A 45 17.35 8.78 6.76
CA ILE A 45 17.26 9.94 7.64
C ILE A 45 17.68 9.49 9.03
N SER A 46 18.65 10.20 9.61
CA SER A 46 19.16 9.84 10.93
C SER A 46 19.55 11.05 11.76
N GLU A 47 19.56 10.87 13.07
CA GLU A 47 20.08 11.83 14.04
C GLU A 47 19.54 13.25 13.81
N THR A 48 18.22 13.40 13.63
CA THR A 48 17.61 14.70 13.42
C THR A 48 16.28 14.87 14.13
N LYS A 49 16.14 16.00 14.79
CA LYS A 49 14.88 16.48 15.38
C LYS A 49 14.35 17.71 14.66
N THR A 50 15.13 18.25 13.73
CA THR A 50 14.71 19.37 12.89
C THR A 50 13.53 18.97 12.03
N PRO A 51 12.47 19.78 11.97
CA PRO A 51 11.31 19.47 11.15
C PRO A 51 11.66 19.31 9.68
N GLY A 52 11.15 18.24 9.08
CA GLY A 52 11.32 17.96 7.66
C GLY A 52 10.00 17.63 6.96
N ARG A 53 10.00 17.80 5.65
CA ARG A 53 8.89 17.46 4.78
C ARG A 53 9.38 16.79 3.52
N ILE A 54 8.67 15.74 3.11
CA ILE A 54 8.87 15.09 1.81
C ILE A 54 7.55 15.18 1.04
N TYR A 55 7.64 15.62 -0.20
CA TYR A 55 6.53 15.66 -1.13
C TYR A 55 6.91 14.89 -2.41
N ALA A 56 6.18 13.81 -2.72
CA ALA A 56 6.40 12.98 -3.89
C ALA A 56 7.86 12.43 -3.96
N MET A 57 8.07 11.29 -3.32
CA MET A 57 9.34 10.57 -3.42
C MET A 57 9.07 9.12 -3.78
N SER A 58 9.84 8.60 -4.74
CA SER A 58 9.83 7.19 -5.11
C SER A 58 11.20 6.57 -4.85
N LEU A 59 11.21 5.43 -4.20
CA LEU A 59 12.41 4.67 -3.83
C LEU A 59 12.26 3.25 -4.36
N GLU A 60 13.22 2.82 -5.19
CA GLU A 60 13.10 1.58 -5.95
C GLU A 60 14.41 0.82 -6.04
N HIS A 61 14.35 -0.47 -5.79
CA HIS A 61 15.42 -1.43 -6.05
C HIS A 61 16.70 -1.19 -5.24
N HIS A 62 16.58 -0.94 -3.94
CA HIS A 62 17.72 -0.84 -3.04
C HIS A 62 17.99 -2.17 -2.33
N VAL A 63 19.19 -2.36 -1.82
CA VAL A 63 19.66 -3.71 -1.44
C VAL A 63 19.09 -4.17 -0.09
N ARG A 64 18.92 -3.28 0.87
CA ARG A 64 18.48 -3.61 2.25
C ARG A 64 17.16 -3.01 2.64
N THR A 65 16.96 -1.74 2.33
CA THR A 65 15.71 -1.04 2.59
C THR A 65 15.48 0.00 1.51
N GLU A 66 14.25 0.27 1.17
CA GLU A 66 13.96 1.43 0.35
C GLU A 66 14.15 2.71 1.16
N ALA A 67 13.62 2.76 2.38
CA ALA A 67 13.88 3.88 3.31
C ALA A 67 14.29 3.39 4.70
N ARG A 68 15.10 4.20 5.38
CA ARG A 68 15.47 3.99 6.77
C ARG A 68 15.38 5.28 7.57
N PHE A 69 14.78 5.20 8.76
CA PHE A 69 14.66 6.29 9.70
C PHE A 69 15.22 5.85 11.04
N HIS A 70 16.21 6.56 11.55
CA HIS A 70 16.82 6.26 12.85
C HIS A 70 17.03 7.53 13.68
N ASN A 71 16.45 7.56 14.87
CA ASN A 71 16.53 8.72 15.75
C ASN A 71 16.04 10.02 15.07
N VAL A 72 14.83 9.97 14.51
CA VAL A 72 14.21 11.03 13.71
C VAL A 72 12.96 11.55 14.37
N ALA A 73 12.78 12.87 14.37
CA ALA A 73 11.56 13.47 14.89
C ALA A 73 11.01 14.60 14.02
N ASN A 74 9.69 14.81 14.10
CA ASN A 74 8.98 15.96 13.53
C ASN A 74 8.98 16.01 11.99
N TRP A 75 8.79 14.87 11.34
CA TRP A 75 8.74 14.79 9.88
C TRP A 75 7.33 14.52 9.38
N LYS A 76 7.00 15.12 8.23
CA LYS A 76 5.77 14.87 7.48
C LYS A 76 6.10 14.42 6.06
N ILE A 77 5.54 13.30 5.66
CA ILE A 77 5.87 12.64 4.39
C ILE A 77 4.59 12.41 3.62
N TYR A 78 4.54 12.92 2.40
CA TYR A 78 3.36 12.89 1.54
C TYR A 78 3.70 12.27 0.18
N ALA A 79 2.84 11.36 -0.30
CA ALA A 79 3.02 10.66 -1.55
C ALA A 79 4.39 9.93 -1.64
N PHE A 80 4.53 8.89 -0.83
CA PHE A 80 5.76 8.13 -0.69
C PHE A 80 5.57 6.74 -1.31
N GLN A 81 6.32 6.45 -2.35
CA GLN A 81 6.30 5.16 -3.02
C GLN A 81 7.52 4.33 -2.65
N PHE A 82 7.29 3.06 -2.48
CA PHE A 82 8.30 2.02 -2.32
C PHE A 82 8.04 0.93 -3.35
N GLU A 83 9.06 0.54 -4.09
CA GLU A 83 8.96 -0.54 -5.06
C GLU A 83 10.07 -1.57 -4.85
N GLU A 84 9.67 -2.81 -4.59
CA GLU A 84 10.56 -3.96 -4.53
C GLU A 84 10.44 -4.80 -5.80
N GLU A 85 11.56 -5.15 -6.38
CA GLU A 85 11.68 -6.16 -7.45
C GLU A 85 12.44 -7.41 -6.97
N GLY A 86 12.68 -8.34 -7.85
CA GLY A 86 13.39 -9.59 -7.53
C GLY A 86 14.91 -9.47 -7.44
N ARG A 87 15.45 -8.27 -7.37
CA ARG A 87 16.88 -8.01 -7.32
C ARG A 87 17.39 -7.58 -5.96
N GLU A 88 16.50 -7.26 -5.06
CA GLU A 88 16.81 -6.92 -3.69
C GLU A 88 17.17 -8.19 -2.90
N GLY A 89 17.93 -8.02 -1.85
CA GLY A 89 18.27 -9.11 -0.95
C GLY A 89 17.04 -9.69 -0.25
N PRO A 90 17.11 -10.93 0.24
CA PRO A 90 16.00 -11.57 0.93
C PRO A 90 15.57 -10.82 2.19
N ASP A 91 16.45 -10.00 2.74
CA ASP A 91 16.21 -9.19 3.93
C ASP A 91 15.83 -7.74 3.63
N CYS A 92 15.58 -7.42 2.36
CA CYS A 92 15.14 -6.09 1.99
C CYS A 92 13.74 -5.79 2.56
N TYR A 93 13.58 -4.61 3.10
CA TYR A 93 12.31 -4.10 3.61
C TYR A 93 11.99 -2.77 2.93
N MET A 94 10.72 -2.46 2.78
CA MET A 94 10.34 -1.16 2.25
C MET A 94 10.76 -0.03 3.15
N ALA A 95 10.54 -0.17 4.48
CA ALA A 95 11.10 0.79 5.41
C ALA A 95 11.43 0.19 6.79
N GLU A 96 12.40 0.82 7.42
CA GLU A 96 12.73 0.62 8.82
C GLU A 96 12.63 1.93 9.59
N MET A 97 11.99 1.89 10.76
CA MET A 97 11.87 3.02 11.66
C MET A 97 12.31 2.62 13.06
N SER A 98 13.32 3.28 13.58
CA SER A 98 13.81 3.01 14.93
C SER A 98 14.05 4.29 15.70
N ASN A 99 13.63 4.32 16.97
CA ASN A 99 13.77 5.47 17.85
C ASN A 99 13.23 6.80 17.22
N CYS A 100 12.09 6.70 16.54
CA CYS A 100 11.46 7.81 15.86
C CYS A 100 10.25 8.35 16.62
N GLN A 101 9.97 9.64 16.44
CA GLN A 101 8.81 10.25 17.07
C GLN A 101 8.19 11.38 16.24
N ASN A 102 6.87 11.57 16.39
CA ASN A 102 6.13 12.64 15.70
C ASN A 102 6.34 12.61 14.18
N ILE A 103 6.13 11.45 13.57
CA ILE A 103 6.21 11.29 12.11
C ILE A 103 4.82 11.00 11.57
N GLU A 104 4.43 11.72 10.55
CA GLU A 104 3.20 11.50 9.80
C GLU A 104 3.53 11.12 8.36
N MET A 105 2.98 10.00 7.91
CA MET A 105 3.06 9.54 6.52
C MET A 105 1.66 9.47 5.91
N VAL A 106 1.49 10.11 4.77
CA VAL A 106 0.19 10.20 4.07
C VAL A 106 0.34 9.79 2.62
N ASN A 107 -0.56 8.97 2.12
CA ASN A 107 -0.50 8.40 0.77
C ASN A 107 0.81 7.62 0.56
N VAL A 108 0.98 6.57 1.33
CA VAL A 108 2.12 5.65 1.20
C VAL A 108 1.73 4.53 0.24
N TRP A 109 2.56 4.30 -0.74
CA TRP A 109 2.36 3.26 -1.74
C TRP A 109 3.47 2.23 -1.64
N MET A 110 3.12 1.03 -1.23
CA MET A 110 4.03 -0.12 -1.16
C MET A 110 3.73 -1.06 -2.33
N TYR A 111 4.70 -1.21 -3.21
CA TYR A 111 4.54 -1.94 -4.44
C TYR A 111 5.57 -3.06 -4.58
N ARG A 112 5.11 -4.25 -4.92
CA ARG A 112 5.97 -5.38 -5.28
C ARG A 112 5.73 -5.80 -6.71
N VAL A 113 6.81 -5.81 -7.46
CA VAL A 113 6.82 -6.31 -8.83
C VAL A 113 7.04 -7.83 -8.83
N ILE A 114 6.56 -8.44 -9.84
CA ILE A 114 6.39 -9.84 -10.16
C ILE A 114 7.60 -10.76 -9.91
N ARG A 115 8.80 -10.22 -9.78
CA ARG A 115 10.02 -11.02 -9.83
C ARG A 115 10.58 -11.40 -8.46
N ALA A 116 9.94 -11.02 -7.41
CA ALA A 116 10.34 -11.41 -6.07
C ALA A 116 9.91 -12.85 -5.79
N PHE A 117 10.87 -13.75 -5.75
CA PHE A 117 10.62 -15.17 -5.50
C PHE A 117 10.28 -15.49 -4.04
N MET A 118 10.58 -14.59 -3.14
CA MET A 118 10.35 -14.80 -1.72
C MET A 118 9.20 -13.95 -1.19
N PRO A 119 8.28 -14.53 -0.41
CA PRO A 119 7.27 -13.77 0.27
C PRO A 119 7.92 -12.80 1.24
N LYS A 120 7.76 -11.51 1.02
CA LYS A 120 8.08 -10.52 2.05
C LYS A 120 6.89 -10.43 2.98
N ARG A 121 7.06 -10.92 4.19
CA ARG A 121 5.98 -10.86 5.16
C ARG A 121 5.73 -9.45 5.66
N ILE A 122 6.77 -8.63 5.77
CA ILE A 122 6.75 -7.33 6.42
C ILE A 122 7.17 -6.23 5.43
N GLY A 123 6.38 -5.18 5.32
CA GLY A 123 6.73 -3.96 4.59
C GLY A 123 7.56 -3.00 5.46
N PHE A 124 6.93 -2.45 6.50
CA PHE A 124 7.60 -1.58 7.48
C PHE A 124 7.92 -2.34 8.77
N ARG A 125 9.16 -2.26 9.22
CA ARG A 125 9.56 -2.66 10.58
C ARG A 125 9.67 -1.42 11.47
N ILE A 126 9.00 -1.44 12.62
CA ILE A 126 8.97 -0.30 13.55
C ILE A 126 9.35 -0.78 14.94
N TRP A 127 10.30 -0.11 15.58
CA TRP A 127 10.64 -0.35 16.98
C TRP A 127 11.11 0.94 17.68
N ASP A 128 10.85 1.01 18.98
CA ASP A 128 11.18 2.17 19.83
C ASP A 128 10.66 3.51 19.28
N CYS A 129 9.50 3.46 18.62
CA CYS A 129 8.88 4.62 18.01
C CYS A 129 7.68 5.12 18.82
N LYS A 130 7.44 6.44 18.75
CA LYS A 130 6.36 7.10 19.45
C LYS A 130 5.65 8.11 18.55
N ASN A 131 4.32 8.12 18.60
CA ASN A 131 3.51 9.06 17.84
C ASN A 131 3.82 9.04 16.34
N ILE A 132 3.75 7.85 15.74
CA ILE A 132 3.85 7.66 14.30
C ILE A 132 2.45 7.47 13.74
N THR A 133 2.10 8.24 12.72
CA THR A 133 0.80 8.18 12.06
C THR A 133 0.95 7.81 10.61
N PHE A 134 0.22 6.79 10.19
CA PHE A 134 0.06 6.41 8.79
C PHE A 134 -1.37 6.67 8.36
N ARG A 135 -1.54 7.29 7.20
CA ARG A 135 -2.84 7.53 6.58
C ARG A 135 -2.80 7.14 5.13
N ASN A 136 -3.85 6.45 4.67
CA ASN A 136 -4.01 6.05 3.30
C ASN A 136 -2.77 5.30 2.78
N MET A 137 -2.51 4.14 3.37
CA MET A 137 -1.48 3.22 2.91
C MET A 137 -2.06 2.25 1.89
N HIS A 138 -1.36 2.12 0.78
CA HIS A 138 -1.67 1.16 -0.25
C HIS A 138 -0.62 0.07 -0.28
N ASN A 139 -1.08 -1.17 -0.33
CA ASN A 139 -0.22 -2.34 -0.48
C ASN A 139 -0.64 -3.08 -1.73
N TYR A 140 0.23 -3.12 -2.71
CA TYR A 140 -0.07 -3.68 -4.01
C TYR A 140 1.03 -4.63 -4.48
N THR A 141 0.63 -5.69 -5.12
CA THR A 141 1.53 -6.63 -5.79
C THR A 141 0.95 -7.03 -7.14
N GLN A 142 1.79 -7.16 -8.14
CA GLN A 142 1.34 -7.62 -9.47
C GLN A 142 1.06 -9.12 -9.48
N ILE A 143 1.83 -9.88 -8.72
CA ILE A 143 1.67 -11.32 -8.57
C ILE A 143 1.98 -11.69 -7.12
N LEU A 144 1.36 -12.75 -6.63
CA LEU A 144 1.76 -13.38 -5.38
C LEU A 144 3.27 -13.74 -5.41
N PRO A 145 3.98 -13.59 -4.29
CA PRO A 145 3.51 -13.36 -2.93
C PRO A 145 3.29 -11.88 -2.57
N VAL A 146 2.30 -11.64 -1.74
CA VAL A 146 1.95 -10.32 -1.20
C VAL A 146 2.80 -9.97 0.02
N ILE A 147 2.85 -8.68 0.37
CA ILE A 147 3.28 -8.24 1.70
C ILE A 147 2.15 -8.57 2.67
N GLU A 148 2.40 -9.49 3.58
CA GLU A 148 1.39 -9.97 4.54
C GLU A 148 1.09 -8.90 5.60
N PHE A 149 2.14 -8.31 6.14
CA PHE A 149 2.08 -7.27 7.16
C PHE A 149 2.64 -5.96 6.62
N PRO A 150 1.82 -5.05 6.13
CA PRO A 150 2.27 -3.71 5.73
C PRO A 150 3.10 -3.03 6.80
N ILE A 151 2.73 -3.21 8.07
CA ILE A 151 3.47 -2.69 9.23
C ILE A 151 3.62 -3.80 10.27
N TYR A 152 4.77 -3.85 10.90
CA TYR A 152 5.05 -4.73 12.02
C TYR A 152 5.73 -3.98 13.16
N ASP A 153 5.08 -3.95 14.33
CA ASP A 153 5.69 -3.44 15.57
C ASP A 153 6.56 -4.52 16.19
N MET A 154 7.87 -4.31 16.11
CA MET A 154 8.87 -5.27 16.54
C MET A 154 8.91 -5.41 18.08
N ASN A 155 8.61 -4.36 18.84
CA ASN A 155 8.60 -4.41 20.29
C ASN A 155 7.44 -5.26 20.82
N LYS A 156 6.27 -5.06 20.22
CA LYS A 156 5.05 -5.73 20.65
C LYS A 156 4.80 -7.04 19.92
N LYS A 157 5.62 -7.35 18.90
CA LYS A 157 5.40 -8.47 17.98
C LYS A 157 3.99 -8.43 17.37
N LEU A 158 3.54 -7.22 17.02
CA LEU A 158 2.21 -6.97 16.54
C LEU A 158 2.21 -6.73 15.03
N PRO A 159 1.61 -7.65 14.24
CA PRO A 159 1.35 -7.41 12.84
C PRO A 159 0.15 -6.47 12.65
N VAL A 160 0.22 -5.61 11.65
CA VAL A 160 -0.90 -4.81 11.15
C VAL A 160 -1.17 -5.23 9.72
N TYR A 161 -2.37 -5.67 9.45
CA TYR A 161 -2.79 -6.12 8.13
C TYR A 161 -3.37 -4.98 7.30
N SER A 162 -3.41 -5.15 5.99
CA SER A 162 -3.94 -4.12 5.08
C SER A 162 -5.40 -3.74 5.35
N TRP A 163 -6.17 -4.64 5.92
CA TRP A 163 -7.58 -4.41 6.27
C TRP A 163 -7.80 -3.81 7.66
N ASP A 164 -6.72 -3.70 8.48
CA ASP A 164 -6.86 -3.22 9.85
C ASP A 164 -6.94 -1.70 9.94
N PHE A 165 -6.56 -0.98 8.90
CA PHE A 165 -6.41 0.47 9.01
C PHE A 165 -6.76 1.27 7.76
N ALA A 166 -7.62 2.28 7.94
CA ALA A 166 -7.60 3.48 7.10
C ALA A 166 -6.62 4.51 7.69
N ARG A 167 -6.41 4.47 9.00
CA ARG A 167 -5.44 5.30 9.73
C ARG A 167 -4.86 4.51 10.89
N LEU A 168 -3.52 4.46 10.98
CA LEU A 168 -2.79 3.90 12.10
C LEU A 168 -1.97 4.98 12.80
N THR A 169 -2.03 5.02 14.11
CA THR A 169 -1.18 5.86 14.94
C THR A 169 -0.43 5.01 15.97
N VAL A 170 0.89 5.08 15.95
CA VAL A 170 1.77 4.46 16.96
C VAL A 170 2.02 5.48 18.06
N SER A 171 1.36 5.33 19.18
CA SER A 171 1.40 6.32 20.28
C SER A 171 2.60 6.19 21.20
N GLY A 172 3.30 5.05 21.19
CA GLY A 172 4.44 4.78 22.07
C GLY A 172 4.06 4.48 23.51
N SER A 173 2.78 4.39 23.85
CA SER A 173 2.35 3.87 25.15
C SER A 173 2.27 2.36 25.09
N GLU A 174 2.81 1.68 26.09
CA GLU A 174 2.84 0.21 26.13
C GLU A 174 1.44 -0.44 26.16
N LYS A 175 0.40 0.32 26.36
CA LYS A 175 -0.90 -0.25 26.70
C LYS A 175 -1.94 -0.31 25.59
N ASN A 176 -1.83 0.40 24.47
CA ASN A 176 -2.92 0.35 23.49
C ASN A 176 -2.48 0.78 22.06
N LEU A 177 -1.87 -0.12 21.31
CA LEU A 177 -2.02 -0.06 19.86
C LEU A 177 -3.40 -0.66 19.53
N ARG A 178 -4.39 0.18 19.44
CA ARG A 178 -5.62 -0.20 18.75
C ARG A 178 -5.60 0.47 17.38
N PRO A 179 -5.77 -0.29 16.30
CA PRO A 179 -6.12 0.30 15.01
C PRO A 179 -7.29 1.24 15.22
N SER A 180 -7.33 2.36 14.53
CA SER A 180 -8.47 3.27 14.56
C SER A 180 -9.73 2.65 13.92
N CYS A 181 -9.57 1.57 13.16
CA CYS A 181 -10.64 0.69 12.74
C CYS A 181 -10.80 -0.42 13.78
N THR A 182 -11.88 -0.39 14.51
CA THR A 182 -12.33 -1.56 15.25
C THR A 182 -12.98 -2.48 14.23
N VAL A 183 -12.42 -3.68 14.02
CA VAL A 183 -13.18 -4.73 13.37
C VAL A 183 -14.29 -5.08 14.38
N MET A 184 -15.49 -4.60 14.12
CA MET A 184 -16.62 -4.76 15.03
C MET A 184 -17.04 -6.22 15.13
N ASP A 185 -16.82 -6.99 14.05
CA ASP A 185 -17.15 -8.41 13.97
C ASP A 185 -16.07 -9.21 13.27
N LYS A 186 -16.06 -10.52 13.50
CA LYS A 186 -15.18 -11.43 12.75
C LYS A 186 -15.58 -11.41 11.27
N PRO A 187 -14.60 -11.39 10.35
CA PRO A 187 -14.92 -11.51 8.94
C PRO A 187 -15.76 -12.76 8.67
N VAL A 188 -16.88 -12.59 8.01
CA VAL A 188 -17.75 -13.69 7.57
C VAL A 188 -17.49 -13.93 6.10
N LYS A 189 -17.22 -15.18 5.74
CA LYS A 189 -17.05 -15.57 4.35
C LYS A 189 -18.40 -15.68 3.67
N LEU A 190 -18.73 -14.75 2.80
CA LEU A 190 -20.01 -14.70 2.11
C LEU A 190 -20.06 -15.64 0.90
N ALA A 191 -18.92 -15.87 0.21
CA ALA A 191 -18.89 -16.70 -0.99
C ALA A 191 -17.50 -17.25 -1.33
N THR A 192 -17.48 -18.17 -2.31
CA THR A 192 -16.26 -18.78 -2.88
C THR A 192 -16.42 -18.93 -4.39
N GLY A 193 -15.35 -19.35 -5.07
CA GLY A 193 -15.36 -19.64 -6.50
C GLY A 193 -15.02 -18.45 -7.38
N PHE A 194 -14.44 -17.40 -6.81
CA PHE A 194 -13.88 -16.25 -7.54
C PHE A 194 -12.38 -16.39 -7.67
N GLU A 195 -11.84 -16.04 -8.84
CA GLU A 195 -10.41 -16.10 -9.10
C GLU A 195 -9.69 -14.82 -8.65
N LEU A 196 -10.31 -13.65 -8.90
CA LEU A 196 -9.77 -12.35 -8.55
C LEU A 196 -10.90 -11.35 -8.27
N ALA A 197 -11.47 -11.44 -7.08
CA ALA A 197 -12.45 -10.46 -6.62
C ALA A 197 -11.75 -9.14 -6.21
N SER A 198 -12.28 -8.02 -6.67
CA SER A 198 -11.72 -6.68 -6.42
C SER A 198 -12.78 -5.60 -6.48
N GLY A 199 -12.41 -4.38 -6.10
CA GLY A 199 -13.18 -3.16 -6.34
C GLY A 199 -14.60 -3.18 -5.78
N ALA A 200 -14.77 -3.55 -4.52
CA ALA A 200 -16.09 -3.63 -3.91
C ALA A 200 -16.65 -2.24 -3.53
N THR A 201 -17.98 -2.10 -3.64
CA THR A 201 -18.76 -0.96 -3.15
C THR A 201 -20.10 -1.44 -2.60
N THR A 202 -20.81 -0.55 -1.90
CA THR A 202 -22.14 -0.85 -1.35
C THR A 202 -23.16 0.19 -1.80
N ASP A 203 -24.41 -0.22 -1.96
CA ASP A 203 -25.52 0.71 -2.14
C ASP A 203 -26.19 1.10 -0.81
N SER A 204 -27.19 1.97 -0.86
CA SER A 204 -27.92 2.45 0.31
C SER A 204 -28.72 1.36 1.05
N LYS A 205 -28.96 0.22 0.40
CA LYS A 205 -29.66 -0.94 0.94
C LYS A 205 -28.70 -1.97 1.56
N GLY A 206 -27.38 -1.72 1.53
CA GLY A 206 -26.38 -2.62 2.06
C GLY A 206 -26.01 -3.78 1.12
N ASN A 207 -26.47 -3.79 -0.12
CA ASN A 207 -25.99 -4.77 -1.10
C ASN A 207 -24.52 -4.48 -1.43
N ILE A 208 -23.74 -5.52 -1.65
CA ILE A 208 -22.32 -5.41 -1.98
C ILE A 208 -22.11 -5.77 -3.45
N TYR A 209 -21.49 -4.86 -4.19
CA TYR A 209 -21.08 -5.08 -5.58
C TYR A 209 -19.58 -5.30 -5.62
N PHE A 210 -19.10 -6.22 -6.44
CA PHE A 210 -17.68 -6.48 -6.60
C PHE A 210 -17.33 -6.96 -8.01
N CYS A 211 -16.11 -6.67 -8.45
CA CYS A 211 -15.58 -7.14 -9.71
C CYS A 211 -14.98 -8.53 -9.57
N GLU A 212 -15.22 -9.38 -10.55
CA GLU A 212 -14.39 -10.54 -10.84
C GLU A 212 -13.55 -10.22 -12.08
N ASN A 213 -12.35 -9.75 -11.82
CA ASN A 213 -11.49 -9.13 -12.84
C ASN A 213 -11.06 -10.09 -13.95
N ARG A 214 -10.75 -11.37 -13.61
CA ARG A 214 -10.33 -12.36 -14.60
C ARG A 214 -11.44 -12.80 -15.51
N LEU A 215 -12.61 -13.00 -14.93
CA LEU A 215 -13.80 -13.43 -15.67
C LEU A 215 -14.54 -12.26 -16.32
N LYS A 216 -14.10 -11.01 -16.10
CA LYS A 216 -14.69 -9.79 -16.67
C LYS A 216 -16.15 -9.56 -16.24
N LYS A 217 -16.48 -9.93 -15.02
CA LYS A 217 -17.83 -9.92 -14.48
C LYS A 217 -17.98 -9.00 -13.28
N ILE A 218 -19.21 -8.54 -13.07
CA ILE A 218 -19.61 -7.84 -11.85
C ILE A 218 -20.70 -8.64 -11.18
N TYR A 219 -20.53 -8.87 -9.90
CA TYR A 219 -21.48 -9.57 -9.06
C TYR A 219 -22.07 -8.64 -8.01
N ARG A 220 -23.26 -8.97 -7.56
CA ARG A 220 -23.92 -8.37 -6.40
C ARG A 220 -24.23 -9.45 -5.38
N TRP A 221 -23.81 -9.23 -4.14
CA TRP A 221 -24.36 -9.91 -2.98
C TRP A 221 -25.53 -9.08 -2.43
N SER A 222 -26.69 -9.71 -2.25
CA SER A 222 -27.90 -9.05 -1.73
C SER A 222 -27.96 -9.16 -0.22
N ALA A 223 -28.12 -8.04 0.47
CA ALA A 223 -28.28 -8.01 1.92
C ALA A 223 -29.57 -8.69 2.40
N ASP A 224 -30.64 -8.62 1.59
CA ASP A 224 -31.95 -9.18 1.97
C ASP A 224 -31.99 -10.71 1.82
N THR A 225 -31.37 -11.23 0.75
CA THR A 225 -31.49 -12.66 0.40
C THR A 225 -30.22 -13.44 0.67
N GLU A 226 -29.11 -12.77 0.97
CA GLU A 226 -27.76 -13.34 1.12
C GLU A 226 -27.29 -14.12 -0.11
N GLN A 227 -27.86 -13.81 -1.29
CA GLN A 227 -27.55 -14.47 -2.55
C GLN A 227 -26.63 -13.63 -3.42
N ILE A 228 -25.76 -14.31 -4.16
CA ILE A 228 -24.90 -13.67 -5.16
C ILE A 228 -25.53 -13.81 -6.53
N THR A 229 -25.63 -12.71 -7.25
CA THR A 229 -26.13 -12.65 -8.61
C THR A 229 -25.13 -12.00 -9.53
N LEU A 230 -25.01 -12.50 -10.76
CA LEU A 230 -24.28 -11.85 -11.83
C LEU A 230 -25.04 -10.61 -12.27
N ILE A 231 -24.39 -9.45 -12.26
CA ILE A 231 -24.98 -8.17 -12.67
C ILE A 231 -24.59 -7.84 -14.10
N ALA A 232 -23.32 -8.06 -14.44
CA ALA A 232 -22.83 -7.74 -15.77
C ALA A 232 -21.68 -8.66 -16.18
N ASP A 233 -21.62 -8.91 -17.49
CA ASP A 233 -20.56 -9.63 -18.17
C ASP A 233 -20.05 -8.74 -19.30
N TYR A 234 -18.75 -8.42 -19.28
CA TYR A 234 -18.17 -7.42 -20.17
C TYR A 234 -17.09 -8.01 -21.08
N PRO A 235 -16.86 -7.40 -22.25
CA PRO A 235 -15.66 -7.69 -23.03
C PRO A 235 -14.39 -7.17 -22.36
N TRP A 236 -14.51 -6.19 -21.45
CA TRP A 236 -13.40 -5.53 -20.76
C TRP A 236 -13.31 -5.96 -19.29
N LYS A 237 -12.15 -5.74 -18.68
CA LYS A 237 -11.92 -6.08 -17.27
C LYS A 237 -12.41 -4.96 -16.35
N PRO A 238 -13.49 -5.15 -15.59
CA PRO A 238 -13.88 -4.22 -14.55
C PRO A 238 -12.82 -4.25 -13.44
N PHE A 239 -12.36 -3.07 -13.01
CA PHE A 239 -11.27 -2.96 -12.07
C PHE A 239 -11.72 -2.49 -10.70
N THR A 240 -12.56 -1.46 -10.67
CA THR A 240 -13.12 -0.94 -9.42
C THR A 240 -14.52 -0.39 -9.64
N LEU A 241 -15.26 -0.30 -8.55
CA LEU A 241 -16.65 0.12 -8.51
C LEU A 241 -16.83 1.25 -7.50
N ALA A 242 -17.80 2.11 -7.76
CA ALA A 242 -18.33 3.05 -6.79
C ALA A 242 -19.85 3.17 -7.00
N THR A 243 -20.58 3.55 -5.96
CA THR A 243 -21.99 3.90 -6.05
C THR A 243 -22.16 5.39 -5.83
N ASP A 244 -23.05 6.01 -6.59
CA ASP A 244 -23.45 7.39 -6.35
C ASP A 244 -24.59 7.48 -5.31
N THR A 245 -25.03 8.70 -5.01
CA THR A 245 -26.11 8.96 -4.04
C THR A 245 -27.49 8.46 -4.48
N GLN A 246 -27.63 8.03 -5.73
CA GLN A 246 -28.86 7.47 -6.31
C GLN A 246 -28.77 5.96 -6.50
N ASP A 247 -27.72 5.33 -5.94
CA ASP A 247 -27.40 3.91 -6.08
C ASP A 247 -27.05 3.47 -7.54
N ASN A 248 -26.68 4.41 -8.39
CA ASN A 248 -26.11 4.06 -9.68
C ASN A 248 -24.68 3.52 -9.50
N LEU A 249 -24.36 2.45 -10.20
CA LEU A 249 -23.06 1.80 -10.15
C LEU A 249 -22.11 2.39 -11.20
N LEU A 250 -21.08 3.08 -10.75
CA LEU A 250 -19.96 3.52 -11.58
C LEU A 250 -18.95 2.40 -11.70
N VAL A 251 -18.55 2.09 -12.93
CA VAL A 251 -17.57 1.04 -13.24
C VAL A 251 -16.35 1.67 -13.91
N ILE A 252 -15.17 1.38 -13.36
CA ILE A 252 -13.89 1.74 -13.96
C ILE A 252 -13.26 0.48 -14.53
N PHE A 253 -12.94 0.50 -15.83
CA PHE A 253 -12.34 -0.61 -16.53
C PHE A 253 -10.81 -0.44 -16.63
N ARG A 254 -10.10 -1.54 -16.60
CA ARG A 254 -8.66 -1.59 -16.84
C ARG A 254 -8.41 -1.75 -18.33
N TYR A 255 -7.60 -0.88 -18.90
CA TYR A 255 -7.20 -0.89 -20.32
C TYR A 255 -8.30 -0.57 -21.33
N ASP A 256 -9.41 -0.01 -20.92
CA ASP A 256 -10.38 0.52 -21.84
C ASP A 256 -10.77 1.94 -21.47
N PRO A 257 -10.99 2.79 -22.48
CA PRO A 257 -10.88 4.23 -22.32
C PRO A 257 -12.02 4.90 -21.57
N GLN A 258 -13.05 4.17 -21.12
CA GLN A 258 -14.26 4.88 -20.67
C GLN A 258 -14.78 4.37 -19.32
N PRO A 259 -14.69 5.18 -18.25
CA PRO A 259 -15.53 4.97 -17.08
C PRO A 259 -17.00 5.09 -17.48
N GLY A 260 -17.82 4.17 -16.99
CA GLY A 260 -19.23 4.14 -17.31
C GLY A 260 -20.09 3.82 -16.11
N TYR A 261 -21.34 4.29 -16.16
CA TYR A 261 -22.37 3.87 -15.22
C TYR A 261 -23.13 2.65 -15.76
N LEU A 262 -23.47 1.76 -14.86
CA LEU A 262 -24.48 0.74 -15.09
C LEU A 262 -25.83 1.28 -14.61
N VAL A 263 -26.60 1.79 -15.54
CA VAL A 263 -27.98 2.19 -15.27
C VAL A 263 -28.90 1.17 -15.90
N ASN A 264 -29.75 0.52 -15.09
CA ASN A 264 -30.71 -0.50 -15.55
C ASN A 264 -30.08 -1.60 -16.43
N GLY A 265 -28.84 -2.02 -16.12
CA GLY A 265 -28.13 -3.03 -16.89
C GLY A 265 -27.54 -2.57 -18.22
N LYS A 266 -27.65 -1.28 -18.55
CA LYS A 266 -27.02 -0.68 -19.73
C LYS A 266 -25.86 0.21 -19.30
N GLN A 267 -24.78 0.12 -20.02
CA GLN A 267 -23.62 0.97 -19.80
C GLN A 267 -23.86 2.37 -20.38
N GLU A 268 -23.71 3.39 -19.54
CA GLU A 268 -23.71 4.79 -19.95
C GLU A 268 -22.37 5.43 -19.58
N THR A 269 -21.82 6.24 -20.47
CA THR A 269 -20.55 6.91 -20.21
C THR A 269 -20.76 8.08 -19.25
N ALA A 270 -20.10 8.02 -18.08
CA ALA A 270 -20.26 9.03 -17.03
C ALA A 270 -19.42 10.29 -17.30
N VAL A 271 -18.15 10.12 -17.61
CA VAL A 271 -17.19 11.22 -17.85
C VAL A 271 -16.15 10.72 -18.83
N ARG A 272 -15.87 11.52 -19.84
CA ARG A 272 -14.70 11.34 -20.69
C ARG A 272 -13.53 12.06 -20.03
N LEU A 273 -12.53 11.33 -19.60
CA LEU A 273 -11.27 11.93 -19.18
C LEU A 273 -10.56 12.52 -20.40
N PRO A 274 -9.90 13.68 -20.28
CA PRO A 274 -9.08 14.19 -21.38
C PRO A 274 -8.05 13.14 -21.78
N ASP A 275 -7.85 13.00 -23.09
CA ASP A 275 -6.72 12.23 -23.60
C ASP A 275 -5.44 13.00 -23.23
N ASP A 276 -4.54 12.40 -22.45
CA ASP A 276 -3.20 12.92 -22.18
C ASP A 276 -2.28 12.69 -23.39
#